data_dc29a53930941192415e7ee2b04f35cb
#
_entry.id   dc29a53930941192415e7ee2b04f35cb
#
_cell.length_a   1.000
_cell.length_b   1.000
_cell.length_c   1.000
_cell.angle_alpha   90.00
_cell.angle_beta   90.00
_cell.angle_gamma   90.00
#
_symmetry.space_group_name_H-M   'P 1'
#
loop_
_entity.id
_entity.type
_entity.pdbx_description
1 polymer ?
#
loop_
_entity_poly.entity_id
_entity_poly.type
_entity_poly.pdbx_seq_one_letter_code
_entity_poly.pdbx_strand_id
1 'polypeptide(L)'
;QASDLAKRALSKLLGLLHLGDRLIFVDRALHEKKILFIKLHETGHGWLPHQRDTYALLEECEHTLDPDVRDAFEREANVFAGEVLFQLDRFTQDAADCSFGVRTPLQLSKRYGSSVYAAMRRYARTHAEAVVLLVFDPPDAIPGLGFEATLRRAEQSDAFTARFGRVTWPGKVSPDSQLGALIPIGRRMSSPLPV
;
A
#
# COMPACT_ATOMS: atom_id res chain seq x y z
N GLN A 1 -1.10 18.12 30.39
CA GLN A 1 -1.48 18.54 29.01
C GLN A 1 -0.36 18.25 27.99
N ALA A 2 0.91 18.69 28.24
CA ALA A 2 2.03 18.40 27.31
C ALA A 2 2.34 16.88 27.22
N SER A 3 2.25 16.14 28.33
CA SER A 3 2.49 14.70 28.36
C SER A 3 1.44 13.89 27.62
N ASP A 4 0.18 14.36 27.59
CA ASP A 4 -0.91 13.66 26.90
C ASP A 4 -0.88 13.90 25.39
N LEU A 5 -0.42 15.09 24.96
CA LEU A 5 -0.17 15.39 23.56
C LEU A 5 1.00 14.56 23.02
N ALA A 6 2.09 14.47 23.79
CA ALA A 6 3.23 13.63 23.46
C ALA A 6 2.86 12.14 23.41
N LYS A 7 2.06 11.63 24.35
CA LYS A 7 1.55 10.26 24.32
C LYS A 7 0.65 9.98 23.12
N ARG A 8 -0.21 10.96 22.73
CA ARG A 8 -1.05 10.84 21.52
C ARG A 8 -0.25 10.92 20.23
N ALA A 9 0.82 11.71 20.19
CA ALA A 9 1.73 11.73 19.06
C ALA A 9 2.50 10.41 18.95
N LEU A 10 3.06 9.91 20.05
CA LEU A 10 3.74 8.61 20.13
C LEU A 10 2.82 7.43 19.80
N SER A 11 1.54 7.47 20.18
CA SER A 11 0.58 6.40 19.85
C SER A 11 0.24 6.30 18.35
N LYS A 12 0.57 7.32 17.55
CA LYS A 12 0.43 7.30 16.09
C LYS A 12 1.74 6.95 15.37
N LEU A 13 2.86 6.96 16.06
CA LEU A 13 4.16 6.57 15.52
C LEU A 13 4.20 5.04 15.43
N LEU A 14 4.15 4.53 14.21
CA LEU A 14 4.26 3.10 13.94
C LEU A 14 5.72 2.65 13.91
N GLY A 15 6.63 3.55 13.58
CA GLY A 15 8.08 3.39 13.56
C GLY A 15 8.78 4.71 13.85
N LEU A 16 10.03 4.66 14.25
CA LEU A 16 10.91 5.80 14.47
C LEU A 16 12.34 5.40 14.17
N LEU A 17 13.01 6.14 13.32
CA LEU A 17 14.43 6.04 13.05
C LEU A 17 15.21 7.03 13.92
N HIS A 18 16.21 6.56 14.67
CA HIS A 18 17.22 7.37 15.32
C HIS A 18 18.52 7.28 14.50
N LEU A 19 18.84 8.32 13.77
CA LEU A 19 19.96 8.32 12.82
C LEU A 19 21.32 8.18 13.51
N GLY A 20 21.52 8.91 14.61
CA GLY A 20 22.78 8.89 15.36
C GLY A 20 23.20 7.49 15.82
N ASP A 21 22.28 6.73 16.38
CA ASP A 21 22.54 5.36 16.87
C ASP A 21 22.22 4.30 15.82
N ARG A 22 21.67 4.66 14.67
CA ARG A 22 21.20 3.74 13.61
C ARG A 22 20.20 2.71 14.14
N LEU A 23 19.29 3.15 15.00
CA LEU A 23 18.27 2.32 15.62
C LEU A 23 16.89 2.60 15.01
N ILE A 24 16.15 1.53 14.81
CA ILE A 24 14.75 1.61 14.38
C ILE A 24 13.87 1.07 15.50
N PHE A 25 13.00 1.92 16.04
CA PHE A 25 12.00 1.54 17.03
C PHE A 25 10.70 1.22 16.31
N VAL A 26 10.08 0.09 16.62
CA VAL A 26 8.80 -0.34 16.01
C VAL A 26 7.86 -0.83 17.11
N ASP A 27 6.59 -0.46 17.01
CA ASP A 27 5.57 -0.96 17.92
C ASP A 27 5.38 -2.49 17.73
N ARG A 28 5.65 -3.24 18.79
CA ARG A 28 5.54 -4.71 18.80
C ARG A 28 4.10 -5.23 18.82
N ALA A 29 3.11 -4.38 19.09
CA ALA A 29 1.69 -4.75 19.04
C ALA A 29 1.17 -4.89 17.61
N LEU A 30 1.94 -4.44 16.62
CA LEU A 30 1.57 -4.52 15.21
C LEU A 30 1.74 -5.95 14.66
N HIS A 31 0.95 -6.28 13.66
CA HIS A 31 1.09 -7.53 12.93
C HIS A 31 2.48 -7.61 12.26
N GLU A 32 3.13 -8.79 12.29
CA GLU A 32 4.51 -9.02 11.81
C GLU A 32 4.80 -8.47 10.41
N LYS A 33 3.87 -8.64 9.46
CA LYS A 33 3.99 -8.11 8.08
C LYS A 33 4.02 -6.58 8.04
N LYS A 34 3.31 -5.92 8.95
CA LYS A 34 3.34 -4.48 9.10
C LYS A 34 4.65 -4.02 9.72
N ILE A 35 5.14 -4.76 10.72
CA ILE A 35 6.46 -4.52 11.34
C ILE A 35 7.56 -4.60 10.28
N LEU A 36 7.56 -5.62 9.43
CA LEU A 36 8.55 -5.77 8.36
C LEU A 36 8.53 -4.55 7.41
N PHE A 37 7.33 -4.15 6.94
CA PHE A 37 7.21 -3.00 6.05
C PHE A 37 7.70 -1.71 6.72
N ILE A 38 7.35 -1.47 7.98
CA ILE A 38 7.79 -0.28 8.73
C ILE A 38 9.31 -0.27 8.87
N LYS A 39 9.94 -1.40 9.22
CA LYS A 39 11.40 -1.48 9.29
C LYS A 39 12.06 -1.11 7.96
N LEU A 40 11.53 -1.59 6.84
CA LEU A 40 12.04 -1.25 5.52
C LEU A 40 11.82 0.22 5.17
N HIS A 41 10.68 0.80 5.58
CA HIS A 41 10.36 2.21 5.42
C HIS A 41 11.33 3.12 6.18
N GLU A 42 11.53 2.85 7.47
CA GLU A 42 12.50 3.58 8.30
C GLU A 42 13.95 3.39 7.79
N THR A 43 14.26 2.18 7.28
CA THR A 43 15.55 1.96 6.62
C THR A 43 15.69 2.86 5.38
N GLY A 44 14.60 3.10 4.64
CA GLY A 44 14.57 4.01 3.49
C GLY A 44 15.02 5.41 3.87
N HIS A 45 14.47 5.98 4.94
CA HIS A 45 14.87 7.29 5.45
C HIS A 45 16.36 7.36 5.81
N GLY A 46 16.92 6.30 6.41
CA GLY A 46 18.35 6.25 6.78
C GLY A 46 19.28 5.88 5.62
N TRP A 47 18.76 5.24 4.56
CA TRP A 47 19.58 4.77 3.43
C TRP A 47 19.63 5.77 2.27
N LEU A 48 18.54 6.48 2.00
CA LEU A 48 18.48 7.50 0.95
C LEU A 48 19.35 8.72 1.35
N PRO A 49 20.44 9.02 0.62
CA PRO A 49 21.43 9.99 1.09
C PRO A 49 20.85 11.39 1.36
N HIS A 50 20.01 11.87 0.45
CA HIS A 50 19.38 13.20 0.56
C HIS A 50 18.43 13.29 1.77
N GLN A 51 17.71 12.22 2.11
CA GLN A 51 16.85 12.19 3.30
C GLN A 51 17.68 12.12 4.57
N ARG A 52 18.63 11.19 4.62
CA ARG A 52 19.53 11.01 5.77
C ARG A 52 20.25 12.33 6.10
N ASP A 53 20.84 12.97 5.11
CA ASP A 53 21.63 14.18 5.32
C ASP A 53 20.73 15.37 5.70
N THR A 54 19.51 15.45 5.17
CA THR A 54 18.52 16.47 5.56
C THR A 54 18.04 16.26 7.00
N TYR A 55 17.69 15.05 7.41
CA TYR A 55 17.26 14.79 8.77
C TYR A 55 18.38 15.04 9.80
N ALA A 56 19.63 14.67 9.49
CA ALA A 56 20.78 14.96 10.35
C ALA A 56 20.95 16.48 10.52
N LEU A 57 20.82 17.27 9.45
CA LEU A 57 20.92 18.74 9.51
C LEU A 57 19.78 19.35 10.34
N LEU A 58 18.54 18.81 10.23
CA LEU A 58 17.39 19.28 10.99
C LEU A 58 17.51 18.99 12.48
N GLU A 59 18.06 17.83 12.85
CA GLU A 59 18.34 17.49 14.25
C GLU A 59 19.34 18.50 14.87
N GLU A 60 20.38 18.90 14.11
CA GLU A 60 21.37 19.89 14.58
C GLU A 60 20.80 21.32 14.69
N CYS A 61 19.85 21.69 13.85
CA CYS A 61 19.32 23.04 13.75
C CYS A 61 17.98 23.27 14.49
N GLU A 62 17.38 22.25 15.09
CA GLU A 62 16.04 22.26 15.71
C GLU A 62 14.92 22.77 14.75
N HIS A 63 15.09 22.59 13.46
CA HIS A 63 14.12 22.99 12.45
C HIS A 63 13.18 21.82 12.08
N THR A 64 12.02 22.14 11.54
CA THR A 64 11.07 21.17 11.02
C THR A 64 11.08 21.18 9.51
N LEU A 65 10.89 19.99 8.91
CA LEU A 65 10.79 19.84 7.46
C LEU A 65 9.57 20.56 6.92
N ASP A 66 9.73 21.19 5.76
CA ASP A 66 8.59 21.67 4.98
C ASP A 66 7.60 20.52 4.69
N PRO A 67 6.28 20.73 4.83
CA PRO A 67 5.28 19.68 4.65
C PRO A 67 5.36 18.97 3.30
N ASP A 68 5.60 19.69 2.20
CA ASP A 68 5.67 19.11 0.87
C ASP A 68 6.91 18.24 0.70
N VAL A 69 8.04 18.67 1.27
CA VAL A 69 9.29 17.88 1.29
C VAL A 69 9.12 16.63 2.14
N ARG A 70 8.49 16.74 3.31
CA ARG A 70 8.17 15.58 4.15
C ARG A 70 7.31 14.58 3.42
N ASP A 71 6.24 15.03 2.75
CA ASP A 71 5.37 14.15 1.99
C ASP A 71 6.10 13.49 0.80
N ALA A 72 7.08 14.17 0.21
CA ALA A 72 7.94 13.58 -0.81
C ALA A 72 8.82 12.47 -0.21
N PHE A 73 9.47 12.73 0.92
CA PHE A 73 10.32 11.77 1.62
C PHE A 73 9.54 10.51 2.05
N GLU A 74 8.33 10.70 2.59
CA GLU A 74 7.43 9.59 2.94
C GLU A 74 7.08 8.74 1.72
N ARG A 75 6.81 9.36 0.57
CA ARG A 75 6.54 8.63 -0.68
C ARG A 75 7.75 7.83 -1.14
N GLU A 76 8.95 8.41 -1.09
CA GLU A 76 10.20 7.74 -1.49
C GLU A 76 10.54 6.57 -0.55
N ALA A 77 10.40 6.75 0.77
CA ALA A 77 10.59 5.70 1.75
C ALA A 77 9.58 4.54 1.55
N ASN A 78 8.33 4.85 1.20
CA ASN A 78 7.32 3.85 0.86
C ASN A 78 7.68 3.09 -0.44
N VAL A 79 8.22 3.78 -1.45
CA VAL A 79 8.70 3.13 -2.68
C VAL A 79 9.90 2.24 -2.37
N PHE A 80 10.89 2.76 -1.65
CA PHE A 80 12.07 1.98 -1.23
C PHE A 80 11.65 0.70 -0.48
N ALA A 81 10.78 0.83 0.53
CA ALA A 81 10.29 -0.31 1.30
C ALA A 81 9.59 -1.35 0.40
N GLY A 82 8.78 -0.88 -0.54
CA GLY A 82 8.08 -1.75 -1.50
C GLY A 82 9.04 -2.49 -2.43
N GLU A 83 10.03 -1.79 -2.99
CA GLU A 83 11.02 -2.40 -3.90
C GLU A 83 11.90 -3.44 -3.18
N VAL A 84 12.34 -3.15 -1.96
CA VAL A 84 13.11 -4.11 -1.15
C VAL A 84 12.24 -5.30 -0.74
N LEU A 85 11.00 -5.06 -0.27
CA LEU A 85 10.09 -6.12 0.16
C LEU A 85 9.77 -7.11 -0.97
N PHE A 86 9.55 -6.60 -2.18
CA PHE A 86 9.21 -7.40 -3.35
C PHE A 86 10.43 -7.80 -4.19
N GLN A 87 11.64 -7.50 -3.70
CA GLN A 87 12.91 -7.87 -4.35
C GLN A 87 12.98 -7.40 -5.80
N LEU A 88 12.63 -6.12 -6.01
CA LEU A 88 12.61 -5.48 -7.34
C LEU A 88 11.73 -6.28 -8.32
N ASP A 89 12.31 -6.74 -9.42
CA ASP A 89 11.60 -7.46 -10.49
C ASP A 89 11.27 -8.92 -10.14
N ARG A 90 11.81 -9.45 -9.05
CA ARG A 90 11.64 -10.87 -8.69
C ARG A 90 10.19 -11.24 -8.48
N PHE A 91 9.43 -10.38 -7.78
CA PHE A 91 7.99 -10.59 -7.60
C PHE A 91 7.24 -10.69 -8.94
N THR A 92 7.58 -9.83 -9.89
CA THR A 92 6.94 -9.81 -11.22
C THR A 92 7.29 -11.06 -12.02
N GLN A 93 8.55 -11.52 -11.96
CA GLN A 93 8.98 -12.78 -12.57
C GLN A 93 8.25 -13.97 -11.97
N ASP A 94 8.23 -14.09 -10.63
CA ASP A 94 7.51 -15.16 -9.95
C ASP A 94 6.00 -15.15 -10.24
N ALA A 95 5.43 -13.96 -10.45
CA ALA A 95 4.01 -13.80 -10.81
C ALA A 95 3.74 -14.23 -12.26
N ALA A 96 4.67 -13.98 -13.18
CA ALA A 96 4.56 -14.39 -14.58
C ALA A 96 4.60 -15.92 -14.76
N ASP A 97 5.28 -16.62 -13.84
CA ASP A 97 5.35 -18.09 -13.83
C ASP A 97 4.05 -18.75 -13.29
N CYS A 98 3.09 -17.96 -12.80
CA CYS A 98 1.84 -18.42 -12.23
C CYS A 98 0.66 -18.14 -13.14
N SER A 99 -0.44 -18.88 -12.96
CA SER A 99 -1.69 -18.59 -13.65
C SER A 99 -2.25 -17.25 -13.25
N PHE A 100 -2.80 -16.50 -14.21
CA PHE A 100 -3.48 -15.24 -13.91
C PHE A 100 -4.67 -15.46 -12.96
N GLY A 101 -4.76 -14.60 -11.94
CA GLY A 101 -5.89 -14.60 -11.01
C GLY A 101 -5.52 -14.18 -9.59
N VAL A 102 -6.54 -14.01 -8.76
CA VAL A 102 -6.40 -13.53 -7.37
C VAL A 102 -5.62 -14.49 -6.45
N ARG A 103 -5.51 -15.77 -6.82
CA ARG A 103 -4.75 -16.77 -6.04
C ARG A 103 -3.25 -16.49 -6.08
N THR A 104 -2.73 -16.03 -7.21
CA THR A 104 -1.31 -15.74 -7.39
C THR A 104 -0.81 -14.69 -6.39
N PRO A 105 -1.36 -13.48 -6.29
CA PRO A 105 -0.90 -12.53 -5.28
C PRO A 105 -1.17 -12.99 -3.83
N LEU A 106 -2.18 -13.84 -3.58
CA LEU A 106 -2.39 -14.45 -2.26
C LEU A 106 -1.24 -15.38 -1.87
N GLN A 107 -0.74 -16.20 -2.79
CA GLN A 107 0.42 -17.10 -2.57
C GLN A 107 1.70 -16.29 -2.43
N LEU A 108 1.94 -15.34 -3.34
CA LEU A 108 3.12 -14.50 -3.32
C LEU A 108 3.19 -13.61 -2.06
N SER A 109 2.05 -13.16 -1.52
CA SER A 109 2.04 -12.42 -0.25
C SER A 109 2.68 -13.19 0.91
N LYS A 110 2.48 -14.52 0.95
CA LYS A 110 3.09 -15.40 1.94
C LYS A 110 4.58 -15.54 1.70
N ARG A 111 4.98 -15.77 0.44
CA ARG A 111 6.38 -15.95 0.05
C ARG A 111 7.24 -14.71 0.35
N TYR A 112 6.71 -13.52 0.07
CA TYR A 112 7.41 -12.26 0.27
C TYR A 112 7.19 -11.63 1.67
N GLY A 113 6.45 -12.30 2.57
CA GLY A 113 6.14 -11.75 3.90
C GLY A 113 5.30 -10.46 3.86
N SER A 114 4.66 -10.16 2.74
CA SER A 114 3.87 -8.95 2.55
C SER A 114 2.42 -9.12 3.01
N SER A 115 1.70 -8.01 3.19
CA SER A 115 0.25 -8.08 3.30
C SER A 115 -0.36 -8.50 1.95
N VAL A 116 -1.51 -9.18 2.01
CA VAL A 116 -2.28 -9.54 0.79
C VAL A 116 -2.59 -8.29 -0.04
N TYR A 117 -2.96 -7.20 0.62
CA TYR A 117 -3.25 -5.93 -0.03
C TYR A 117 -2.04 -5.38 -0.80
N ALA A 118 -0.85 -5.38 -0.19
CA ALA A 118 0.37 -4.92 -0.86
C ALA A 118 0.75 -5.81 -2.06
N ALA A 119 0.64 -7.15 -1.90
CA ALA A 119 0.91 -8.09 -2.98
C ALA A 119 -0.07 -7.94 -4.15
N MET A 120 -1.37 -7.76 -3.88
CA MET A 120 -2.38 -7.53 -4.92
C MET A 120 -2.12 -6.23 -5.69
N ARG A 121 -1.75 -5.16 -4.99
CA ARG A 121 -1.39 -3.89 -5.64
C ARG A 121 -0.14 -4.02 -6.51
N ARG A 122 0.93 -4.67 -6.00
CA ARG A 122 2.14 -4.92 -6.78
C ARG A 122 1.80 -5.74 -8.01
N TYR A 123 1.04 -6.84 -7.84
CA TYR A 123 0.62 -7.72 -8.93
C TYR A 123 -0.15 -6.98 -10.02
N ALA A 124 -1.17 -6.21 -9.66
CA ALA A 124 -1.95 -5.44 -10.63
C ALA A 124 -1.10 -4.41 -11.37
N ARG A 125 -0.29 -3.65 -10.65
CA ARG A 125 0.53 -2.57 -11.23
C ARG A 125 1.61 -3.07 -12.18
N THR A 126 2.27 -4.21 -11.85
CA THR A 126 3.38 -4.75 -12.64
C THR A 126 2.99 -5.85 -13.60
N HIS A 127 1.69 -6.13 -13.76
CA HIS A 127 1.20 -7.17 -14.66
C HIS A 127 1.42 -6.79 -16.13
N ALA A 128 1.87 -7.76 -16.94
CA ALA A 128 2.13 -7.54 -18.37
C ALA A 128 0.84 -7.29 -19.18
N GLU A 129 -0.27 -7.89 -18.76
CA GLU A 129 -1.57 -7.71 -19.39
C GLU A 129 -2.31 -6.47 -18.85
N ALA A 130 -3.36 -6.05 -19.58
CA ALA A 130 -4.22 -4.94 -19.18
C ALA A 130 -5.09 -5.35 -17.98
N VAL A 131 -4.64 -5.02 -16.77
CA VAL A 131 -5.28 -5.37 -15.50
C VAL A 131 -5.61 -4.12 -14.70
N VAL A 132 -6.76 -4.13 -14.04
CA VAL A 132 -7.13 -3.17 -13.02
C VAL A 132 -7.52 -3.89 -11.72
N LEU A 133 -7.08 -3.36 -10.60
CA LEU A 133 -7.49 -3.77 -9.26
C LEU A 133 -8.32 -2.64 -8.64
N LEU A 134 -9.57 -2.92 -8.34
CA LEU A 134 -10.44 -2.03 -7.57
C LEU A 134 -10.59 -2.60 -6.15
N VAL A 135 -10.26 -1.80 -5.16
CA VAL A 135 -10.38 -2.16 -3.75
C VAL A 135 -11.46 -1.30 -3.13
N PHE A 136 -12.48 -1.95 -2.63
CA PHE A 136 -13.59 -1.30 -1.93
C PHE A 136 -13.46 -1.50 -0.41
N ASP A 137 -13.98 -0.55 0.35
CA ASP A 137 -14.25 -0.74 1.76
C ASP A 137 -15.37 -1.79 1.94
N PRO A 138 -15.51 -2.38 3.13
CA PRO A 138 -16.64 -3.27 3.40
C PRO A 138 -17.96 -2.59 3.03
N PRO A 139 -18.87 -3.28 2.30
CA PRO A 139 -20.12 -2.67 1.87
C PRO A 139 -21.06 -2.41 3.06
N ASP A 140 -21.65 -1.24 3.06
CA ASP A 140 -22.70 -0.86 3.99
C ASP A 140 -24.07 -1.31 3.46
N ALA A 141 -24.89 -1.92 4.32
CA ALA A 141 -26.26 -2.29 3.97
C ALA A 141 -27.14 -1.03 3.92
N ILE A 142 -27.79 -0.77 2.79
CA ILE A 142 -28.69 0.37 2.59
C ILE A 142 -30.12 -0.14 2.38
N PRO A 143 -31.08 0.21 3.27
CA PRO A 143 -32.46 -0.19 3.12
C PRO A 143 -33.04 0.21 1.75
N GLY A 144 -33.67 -0.73 1.06
CA GLY A 144 -34.27 -0.52 -0.26
C GLY A 144 -33.30 -0.50 -1.44
N LEU A 145 -31.99 -0.27 -1.21
CA LEU A 145 -30.96 -0.26 -2.26
C LEU A 145 -30.11 -1.54 -2.27
N GLY A 146 -30.05 -2.26 -1.13
CA GLY A 146 -29.22 -3.45 -0.93
C GLY A 146 -27.88 -3.12 -0.26
N PHE A 147 -26.93 -2.52 -0.96
CA PHE A 147 -25.66 -2.08 -0.41
C PHE A 147 -25.08 -0.86 -1.12
N GLU A 148 -24.14 -0.21 -0.44
CA GLU A 148 -23.24 0.77 -1.03
C GLU A 148 -21.81 0.41 -0.62
N ALA A 149 -20.86 0.43 -1.58
CA ALA A 149 -19.45 0.21 -1.29
C ALA A 149 -18.63 1.40 -1.80
N THR A 150 -17.75 1.92 -0.96
CA THR A 150 -16.87 3.04 -1.29
C THR A 150 -15.58 2.53 -1.91
N LEU A 151 -15.19 3.08 -3.05
CA LEU A 151 -13.92 2.78 -3.68
C LEU A 151 -12.79 3.41 -2.85
N ARG A 152 -11.99 2.56 -2.24
CA ARG A 152 -10.82 2.96 -1.46
C ARG A 152 -9.60 3.21 -2.35
N ARG A 153 -9.42 2.42 -3.41
CA ARG A 153 -8.27 2.50 -4.30
C ARG A 153 -8.49 1.80 -5.63
N ALA A 154 -7.91 2.37 -6.67
CA ALA A 154 -7.73 1.73 -7.97
C ALA A 154 -6.23 1.66 -8.30
N GLU A 155 -5.77 0.51 -8.81
CA GLU A 155 -4.43 0.32 -9.36
C GLU A 155 -4.57 -0.22 -10.79
N GLN A 156 -3.86 0.38 -11.73
CA GLN A 156 -3.89 -0.01 -13.14
C GLN A 156 -2.50 -0.44 -13.58
N SER A 157 -2.41 -1.49 -14.39
CA SER A 157 -1.14 -1.84 -15.04
C SER A 157 -0.78 -0.81 -16.12
N ASP A 158 0.50 -0.77 -16.49
CA ASP A 158 0.95 0.08 -17.60
C ASP A 158 0.30 -0.34 -18.92
N ALA A 159 0.11 -1.65 -19.13
CA ALA A 159 -0.59 -2.19 -20.30
C ALA A 159 -2.06 -1.74 -20.35
N PHE A 160 -2.75 -1.69 -19.19
CA PHE A 160 -4.11 -1.16 -19.11
C PHE A 160 -4.11 0.33 -19.48
N THR A 161 -3.21 1.10 -18.89
CA THR A 161 -3.10 2.54 -19.13
C THR A 161 -2.75 2.85 -20.60
N ALA A 162 -1.86 2.07 -21.21
CA ALA A 162 -1.53 2.20 -22.62
C ALA A 162 -2.71 1.91 -23.55
N ARG A 163 -3.57 0.95 -23.18
CA ARG A 163 -4.71 0.54 -24.01
C ARG A 163 -5.96 1.42 -23.82
N PHE A 164 -6.26 1.82 -22.58
CA PHE A 164 -7.52 2.48 -22.21
C PHE A 164 -7.34 3.90 -21.63
N GLY A 165 -6.11 4.36 -21.46
CA GLY A 165 -5.80 5.59 -20.76
C GLY A 165 -5.98 5.48 -19.25
N ARG A 166 -5.86 6.62 -18.56
CA ARG A 166 -6.18 6.70 -17.14
C ARG A 166 -7.69 6.84 -16.96
N VAL A 167 -8.30 5.79 -16.43
CA VAL A 167 -9.74 5.74 -16.18
C VAL A 167 -10.05 6.29 -14.78
N THR A 168 -11.03 7.19 -14.70
CA THR A 168 -11.59 7.64 -13.41
C THR A 168 -12.73 6.71 -13.02
N TRP A 169 -12.61 6.07 -11.87
CA TRP A 169 -13.59 5.14 -11.35
C TRP A 169 -14.60 5.84 -10.44
N PRO A 170 -15.87 5.39 -10.38
CA PRO A 170 -16.84 5.94 -9.46
C PRO A 170 -16.40 5.74 -8.01
N GLY A 171 -16.51 6.78 -7.18
CA GLY A 171 -16.13 6.72 -5.76
C GLY A 171 -17.00 5.78 -4.92
N LYS A 172 -18.24 5.51 -5.39
CA LYS A 172 -19.19 4.62 -4.74
C LYS A 172 -19.88 3.73 -5.77
N VAL A 173 -20.24 2.54 -5.38
CA VAL A 173 -20.95 1.56 -6.21
C VAL A 173 -22.12 0.95 -5.43
N SER A 174 -23.22 0.69 -6.15
CA SER A 174 -24.44 0.03 -5.64
C SER A 174 -24.79 -1.17 -6.54
N PRO A 175 -25.69 -2.07 -6.13
CA PRO A 175 -26.08 -3.23 -6.95
C PRO A 175 -26.53 -2.89 -8.37
N ASP A 176 -27.14 -1.70 -8.56
CA ASP A 176 -27.64 -1.26 -9.86
C ASP A 176 -26.54 -0.76 -10.80
N SER A 177 -25.32 -0.55 -10.28
CA SER A 177 -24.18 -0.15 -11.11
C SER A 177 -23.51 -1.39 -11.75
N GLN A 178 -22.95 -1.23 -12.94
CA GLN A 178 -22.21 -2.32 -13.61
C GLN A 178 -21.10 -2.90 -12.74
N LEU A 179 -20.35 -2.06 -12.03
CA LEU A 179 -19.30 -2.53 -11.10
C LEU A 179 -19.91 -3.17 -9.85
N GLY A 180 -21.01 -2.64 -9.32
CA GLY A 180 -21.66 -3.18 -8.14
C GLY A 180 -22.24 -4.57 -8.35
N ALA A 181 -22.76 -4.84 -9.55
CA ALA A 181 -23.25 -6.17 -9.93
C ALA A 181 -22.13 -7.25 -9.90
N LEU A 182 -20.86 -6.83 -10.00
CA LEU A 182 -19.70 -7.70 -9.94
C LEU A 182 -19.18 -7.93 -8.51
N ILE A 183 -19.67 -7.21 -7.50
CA ILE A 183 -19.24 -7.35 -6.11
C ILE A 183 -19.90 -8.58 -5.49
N PRO A 184 -19.12 -9.59 -5.08
CA PRO A 184 -19.67 -10.83 -4.54
C PRO A 184 -20.03 -10.67 -3.06
N ILE A 185 -21.20 -10.13 -2.77
CA ILE A 185 -21.67 -10.02 -1.37
C ILE A 185 -21.90 -11.41 -0.79
N GLY A 186 -21.28 -11.67 0.35
CA GLY A 186 -21.40 -12.96 1.05
C GLY A 186 -20.71 -14.13 0.37
N ARG A 187 -20.00 -13.90 -0.75
CA ARG A 187 -19.25 -14.94 -1.47
C ARG A 187 -17.80 -14.52 -1.68
N ARG A 188 -16.87 -15.48 -1.55
CA ARG A 188 -15.47 -15.27 -1.95
C ARG A 188 -15.30 -15.73 -3.40
N MET A 189 -14.98 -14.81 -4.29
CA MET A 189 -14.58 -15.16 -5.66
C MET A 189 -13.06 -15.28 -5.73
N SER A 190 -12.59 -16.35 -6.35
CA SER A 190 -11.16 -16.61 -6.55
C SER A 190 -10.73 -16.56 -8.02
N SER A 191 -11.65 -16.31 -8.92
CA SER A 191 -11.41 -16.23 -10.37
C SER A 191 -11.65 -14.81 -10.87
N PRO A 192 -10.86 -14.35 -11.85
CA PRO A 192 -11.17 -13.10 -12.54
C PRO A 192 -12.51 -13.21 -13.26
N LEU A 193 -13.25 -12.11 -13.29
CA LEU A 193 -14.43 -12.00 -14.13
C LEU A 193 -13.99 -11.75 -15.58
N PRO A 194 -14.59 -12.41 -16.57
CA PRO A 194 -14.38 -12.03 -17.96
C PRO A 194 -14.89 -10.59 -18.16
N VAL A 195 -14.10 -9.77 -18.81
CA VAL A 195 -14.44 -8.40 -19.21
C VAL A 195 -15.03 -8.43 -20.60
#